data_f8e5070f0e39b9c481e67205f4cb0093
#
_entry.id   f8e5070f0e39b9c481e67205f4cb0093
#
_cell.length_a   1.000
_cell.length_b   1.000
_cell.length_c   1.000
_cell.angle_alpha   90.00
_cell.angle_beta   90.00
_cell.angle_gamma   90.00
#
_symmetry.space_group_name_H-M   'P 1'
#
loop_
_entity.id
_entity.type
_entity.pdbx_description
1 polymer ?
#
loop_
_entity_poly.entity_id
_entity_poly.type
_entity_poly.pdbx_seq_one_letter_code
_entity_poly.pdbx_strand_id
1 'polypeptide(L)'
;MTLRFGLELVDRLARPLLVIILTIVLIWKGPIFLPIAYSTSGPTILYPGLSFPASFRFAPDGRIFFTEKNTGNIRIIQNGTLVPSPFASLTVATDGLEQGLLGIALSPSFQSDGFVYVYYMGWDGTTYHGRIARFTALGNSGTGRVSIFDVADPTPSTTNHDGGYLRFGPDGKLYVQVGEFADPSQSQNSSSVAGKILRMNPDGTVPSDNPFPNSLVYALGIRNGFGMDFDGQTGQLVETEAGPDRDDEINLIVAGGNYGWPICMDTCSNPSFINPIASFAPVVTPSGIAYASPRRYYFGEWTSASLQKLTLTQSSTVASISQVWSSPNPYNGVTDVVLGPDQKIYFSTSTEIYQYDFSGSAEPTQPSSSWTVIYVAIAVAAVAIAIVLVVSRLRHQKTIDSGPNPLSSVFTFLAARVSG
;
A
#
# COMPACT_ATOMS: atom_id res chain seq x y z
N MET A 1 -42.78 45.22 -32.23
CA MET A 1 -41.88 44.92 -33.38
C MET A 1 -40.45 44.64 -32.97
N THR A 2 -40.04 44.88 -31.74
CA THR A 2 -38.69 44.77 -31.20
C THR A 2 -38.30 43.33 -30.70
N LEU A 3 -39.26 42.47 -30.38
CA LEU A 3 -38.93 41.10 -29.90
C LEU A 3 -38.53 40.13 -31.02
N ARG A 4 -38.97 40.35 -32.27
CA ARG A 4 -38.60 39.51 -33.42
C ARG A 4 -37.16 39.69 -33.88
N PHE A 5 -36.60 40.91 -33.78
CA PHE A 5 -35.21 41.19 -34.18
C PHE A 5 -34.17 40.57 -33.24
N GLY A 6 -34.48 40.45 -31.96
CA GLY A 6 -33.58 39.82 -30.97
C GLY A 6 -33.43 38.30 -31.16
N LEU A 7 -34.52 37.63 -31.54
CA LEU A 7 -34.51 36.17 -31.78
C LEU A 7 -33.79 35.80 -33.10
N GLU A 8 -33.93 36.62 -34.15
CA GLU A 8 -33.21 36.37 -35.42
C GLU A 8 -31.69 36.59 -35.29
N LEU A 9 -31.24 37.52 -34.43
CA LEU A 9 -29.82 37.77 -34.23
C LEU A 9 -29.16 36.63 -33.39
N VAL A 10 -29.90 36.06 -32.42
CA VAL A 10 -29.45 34.92 -31.63
C VAL A 10 -29.34 33.67 -32.50
N ASP A 11 -30.31 33.45 -33.42
CA ASP A 11 -30.31 32.31 -34.33
C ASP A 11 -29.20 32.44 -35.39
N ARG A 12 -28.89 33.65 -35.85
CA ARG A 12 -27.81 33.95 -36.81
C ARG A 12 -26.40 33.76 -36.22
N LEU A 13 -26.22 33.91 -34.90
CA LEU A 13 -24.92 33.71 -34.24
C LEU A 13 -24.77 32.29 -33.65
N ALA A 14 -25.85 31.66 -33.20
CA ALA A 14 -25.83 30.34 -32.62
C ALA A 14 -25.53 29.24 -33.66
N ARG A 15 -26.06 29.40 -34.89
CA ARG A 15 -25.84 28.41 -35.96
C ARG A 15 -24.37 28.32 -36.42
N PRO A 16 -23.63 29.41 -36.71
CA PRO A 16 -22.22 29.34 -37.05
C PRO A 16 -21.36 28.85 -35.89
N LEU A 17 -21.71 29.17 -34.63
CA LEU A 17 -20.99 28.71 -33.44
C LEU A 17 -21.16 27.19 -33.26
N LEU A 18 -22.36 26.65 -33.48
CA LEU A 18 -22.64 25.22 -33.44
C LEU A 18 -21.88 24.48 -34.55
N VAL A 19 -21.83 25.08 -35.77
CA VAL A 19 -21.05 24.51 -36.88
C VAL A 19 -19.56 24.53 -36.58
N ILE A 20 -19.01 25.57 -35.99
CA ILE A 20 -17.61 25.62 -35.58
C ILE A 20 -17.29 24.57 -34.52
N ILE A 21 -18.15 24.42 -33.50
CA ILE A 21 -17.99 23.37 -32.47
C ILE A 21 -18.05 21.98 -33.07
N LEU A 22 -19.03 21.73 -33.95
CA LEU A 22 -19.14 20.45 -34.67
C LEU A 22 -17.93 20.17 -35.58
N THR A 23 -17.41 21.22 -36.24
CA THR A 23 -16.24 21.12 -37.11
C THR A 23 -14.98 20.83 -36.30
N ILE A 24 -14.82 21.48 -35.12
CA ILE A 24 -13.73 21.18 -34.21
C ILE A 24 -13.81 19.74 -33.68
N VAL A 25 -15.03 19.24 -33.39
CA VAL A 25 -15.22 17.85 -32.96
C VAL A 25 -14.96 16.88 -34.11
N LEU A 26 -15.31 17.22 -35.34
CA LEU A 26 -15.08 16.40 -36.55
C LEU A 26 -13.61 16.41 -37.03
N ILE A 27 -12.86 17.49 -36.77
CA ILE A 27 -11.43 17.60 -37.11
C ILE A 27 -10.56 16.99 -36.01
N TRP A 28 -11.13 16.69 -34.84
CA TRP A 28 -10.42 16.04 -33.73
C TRP A 28 -10.01 14.60 -34.12
N LYS A 29 -8.84 14.47 -34.73
CA LYS A 29 -8.17 13.18 -34.97
C LYS A 29 -7.35 12.70 -33.77
N GLY A 30 -7.59 13.23 -32.58
CA GLY A 30 -7.02 12.70 -31.36
C GLY A 30 -7.58 11.29 -31.08
N PRO A 31 -6.82 10.39 -30.46
CA PRO A 31 -7.34 9.09 -30.08
C PRO A 31 -8.57 9.28 -29.21
N ILE A 32 -9.72 8.77 -29.65
CA ILE A 32 -10.88 8.59 -28.80
C ILE A 32 -10.46 7.47 -27.85
N PHE A 33 -9.98 7.82 -26.66
CA PHE A 33 -9.85 6.88 -25.57
C PHE A 33 -11.28 6.49 -25.16
N LEU A 34 -11.83 5.47 -25.81
CA LEU A 34 -12.89 4.71 -25.19
C LEU A 34 -12.27 4.11 -23.91
N PRO A 35 -12.86 4.31 -22.73
CA PRO A 35 -12.41 3.59 -21.56
C PRO A 35 -12.55 2.10 -21.89
N ILE A 36 -11.43 1.43 -22.13
CA ILE A 36 -11.41 -0.03 -22.13
C ILE A 36 -11.74 -0.36 -20.68
N ALA A 37 -12.95 -0.85 -20.45
CA ALA A 37 -13.30 -1.42 -19.16
C ALA A 37 -12.45 -2.68 -19.02
N TYR A 38 -11.29 -2.56 -18.40
CA TYR A 38 -10.55 -3.71 -17.91
C TYR A 38 -11.40 -4.27 -16.76
N SER A 39 -12.08 -5.38 -17.02
CA SER A 39 -12.63 -6.20 -15.96
C SER A 39 -11.43 -6.78 -15.20
N THR A 40 -11.03 -6.13 -14.11
CA THR A 40 -10.16 -6.76 -13.13
C THR A 40 -11.01 -7.84 -12.48
N SER A 41 -10.80 -9.09 -12.88
CA SER A 41 -11.31 -10.20 -12.09
C SER A 41 -10.70 -10.09 -10.71
N GLY A 42 -11.52 -10.12 -9.65
CA GLY A 42 -11.04 -10.11 -8.28
C GLY A 42 -10.08 -11.27 -8.02
N PRO A 43 -9.44 -11.32 -6.84
CA PRO A 43 -8.58 -12.44 -6.46
C PRO A 43 -9.30 -13.77 -6.58
N THR A 44 -8.60 -14.80 -7.04
CA THR A 44 -9.09 -16.17 -7.16
C THR A 44 -8.38 -17.08 -6.17
N ILE A 45 -9.13 -18.01 -5.56
CA ILE A 45 -8.55 -19.04 -4.69
C ILE A 45 -7.70 -19.96 -5.56
N LEU A 46 -6.43 -20.11 -5.18
CA LEU A 46 -5.51 -21.00 -5.86
C LEU A 46 -5.33 -22.33 -5.11
N TYR A 47 -5.21 -22.24 -3.78
CA TYR A 47 -5.02 -23.41 -2.91
C TYR A 47 -5.95 -23.29 -1.70
N PRO A 48 -7.07 -24.03 -1.66
CA PRO A 48 -7.98 -24.07 -0.50
C PRO A 48 -7.58 -25.15 0.50
N GLY A 49 -8.14 -25.06 1.71
CA GLY A 49 -8.07 -26.12 2.72
C GLY A 49 -6.69 -26.27 3.39
N LEU A 50 -5.91 -25.20 3.43
CA LEU A 50 -4.62 -25.18 4.12
C LEU A 50 -4.81 -24.98 5.64
N SER A 51 -3.79 -25.38 6.42
CA SER A 51 -3.81 -25.28 7.89
C SER A 51 -3.01 -24.06 8.36
N PHE A 52 -3.63 -22.90 8.39
CA PHE A 52 -3.07 -21.63 8.80
C PHE A 52 -1.70 -21.31 8.16
N PRO A 53 -1.65 -21.05 6.84
CA PRO A 53 -0.42 -20.64 6.16
C PRO A 53 -0.04 -19.23 6.60
N ALA A 54 0.79 -19.11 7.64
CA ALA A 54 1.18 -17.81 8.21
C ALA A 54 2.11 -17.04 7.29
N SER A 55 3.00 -17.73 6.57
CA SER A 55 3.93 -17.11 5.61
C SER A 55 4.28 -18.11 4.50
N PHE A 56 4.53 -17.60 3.29
CA PHE A 56 4.88 -18.45 2.15
C PHE A 56 5.85 -17.79 1.17
N ARG A 57 6.64 -18.58 0.44
CA ARG A 57 7.60 -18.09 -0.55
C ARG A 57 7.65 -18.98 -1.77
N PHE A 58 7.81 -18.36 -2.93
CA PHE A 58 8.10 -19.04 -4.18
C PHE A 58 9.57 -19.39 -4.27
N ALA A 59 9.88 -20.64 -4.55
CA ALA A 59 11.22 -21.07 -4.89
C ALA A 59 11.48 -20.88 -6.40
N PRO A 60 12.75 -20.69 -6.82
CA PRO A 60 13.10 -20.52 -8.24
C PRO A 60 12.72 -21.72 -9.12
N ASP A 61 12.53 -22.90 -8.52
CA ASP A 61 12.12 -24.14 -9.20
C ASP A 61 10.60 -24.31 -9.31
N GLY A 62 9.81 -23.28 -8.93
CA GLY A 62 8.36 -23.26 -9.03
C GLY A 62 7.61 -23.85 -7.85
N ARG A 63 8.31 -24.37 -6.83
CA ARG A 63 7.67 -24.81 -5.58
C ARG A 63 7.24 -23.60 -4.76
N ILE A 64 6.17 -23.79 -3.96
CA ILE A 64 5.76 -22.82 -2.94
C ILE A 64 6.01 -23.48 -1.58
N PHE A 65 6.88 -22.88 -0.79
CA PHE A 65 7.11 -23.26 0.60
C PHE A 65 6.22 -22.41 1.49
N PHE A 66 5.57 -23.00 2.48
CA PHE A 66 4.76 -22.27 3.45
C PHE A 66 4.82 -22.89 4.84
N THR A 67 4.54 -22.06 5.84
CA THR A 67 4.47 -22.45 7.24
C THR A 67 3.04 -22.82 7.61
N GLU A 68 2.84 -23.93 8.33
CA GLU A 68 1.59 -24.19 9.05
C GLU A 68 1.78 -23.75 10.50
N LYS A 69 1.17 -22.60 10.85
CA LYS A 69 1.40 -21.87 12.12
C LYS A 69 1.31 -22.79 13.34
N ASN A 70 0.17 -23.49 13.45
CA ASN A 70 -0.17 -24.23 14.67
C ASN A 70 0.39 -25.65 14.72
N THR A 71 0.76 -26.22 13.58
CA THR A 71 1.29 -27.59 13.51
C THR A 71 2.82 -27.65 13.56
N GLY A 72 3.47 -26.51 13.29
CA GLY A 72 4.93 -26.45 13.17
C GLY A 72 5.47 -27.09 11.90
N ASN A 73 4.61 -27.43 10.94
CA ASN A 73 5.03 -28.03 9.67
C ASN A 73 5.44 -26.95 8.66
N ILE A 74 6.55 -27.18 7.99
CA ILE A 74 6.89 -26.51 6.75
C ILE A 74 6.36 -27.38 5.61
N ARG A 75 5.52 -26.81 4.75
CA ARG A 75 4.84 -27.53 3.66
C ARG A 75 5.30 -27.05 2.30
N ILE A 76 5.06 -27.87 1.30
CA ILE A 76 5.36 -27.57 -0.10
C ILE A 76 4.12 -27.80 -0.96
N ILE A 77 3.86 -26.83 -1.85
CA ILE A 77 3.02 -27.04 -3.02
C ILE A 77 3.93 -27.15 -4.23
N GLN A 78 3.78 -28.21 -5.00
CA GLN A 78 4.56 -28.49 -6.20
C GLN A 78 3.63 -28.88 -7.34
N ASN A 79 3.80 -28.27 -8.51
CA ASN A 79 2.96 -28.51 -9.69
C ASN A 79 1.46 -28.39 -9.39
N GLY A 80 1.07 -27.40 -8.61
CA GLY A 80 -0.32 -27.14 -8.24
C GLY A 80 -0.88 -28.09 -7.17
N THR A 81 -0.08 -28.98 -6.58
CA THR A 81 -0.54 -30.00 -5.63
C THR A 81 0.23 -29.91 -4.33
N LEU A 82 -0.48 -30.00 -3.19
CA LEU A 82 0.12 -30.09 -1.88
C LEU A 82 0.90 -31.41 -1.75
N VAL A 83 2.19 -31.32 -1.47
CA VAL A 83 3.02 -32.51 -1.19
C VAL A 83 2.52 -33.18 0.09
N PRO A 84 2.23 -34.49 0.10
CA PRO A 84 1.60 -35.16 1.24
C PRO A 84 2.42 -35.05 2.54
N SER A 85 3.72 -35.30 2.46
CA SER A 85 4.61 -35.23 3.63
C SER A 85 5.09 -33.79 3.85
N PRO A 86 5.20 -33.32 5.11
CA PRO A 86 5.87 -32.07 5.42
C PRO A 86 7.30 -32.03 4.91
N PHE A 87 7.81 -30.90 4.49
CA PHE A 87 9.22 -30.67 4.22
C PHE A 87 10.06 -30.87 5.48
N ALA A 88 9.63 -30.27 6.58
CA ALA A 88 10.16 -30.46 7.92
C ALA A 88 9.10 -30.17 8.96
N SER A 89 9.29 -30.60 10.19
CA SER A 89 8.40 -30.28 11.31
C SER A 89 9.23 -29.83 12.51
N LEU A 90 8.69 -28.82 13.21
CA LEU A 90 9.27 -28.27 14.43
C LEU A 90 8.23 -28.35 15.56
N THR A 91 8.73 -28.63 16.77
CA THR A 91 7.90 -28.40 17.97
C THR A 91 7.82 -26.91 18.23
N VAL A 92 6.61 -26.37 18.17
CA VAL A 92 6.33 -24.95 18.35
C VAL A 92 5.46 -24.73 19.58
N ALA A 93 5.61 -23.60 20.24
CA ALA A 93 4.67 -23.13 21.23
C ALA A 93 3.40 -22.60 20.54
N THR A 94 2.24 -22.88 21.12
CA THR A 94 0.92 -22.50 20.59
C THR A 94 -0.04 -22.11 21.70
N ASP A 95 0.49 -21.68 22.84
CA ASP A 95 -0.32 -21.32 24.00
C ASP A 95 -0.99 -19.93 23.81
N GLY A 96 -0.42 -19.09 22.93
CA GLY A 96 -0.94 -17.78 22.55
C GLY A 96 -1.44 -17.71 21.10
N LEU A 97 -2.23 -16.68 20.84
CA LEU A 97 -2.81 -16.46 19.51
C LEU A 97 -1.76 -16.19 18.42
N GLU A 98 -0.63 -15.59 18.78
CA GLU A 98 0.41 -15.20 17.81
C GLU A 98 1.48 -16.27 17.67
N GLN A 99 1.74 -17.08 18.72
CA GLN A 99 2.76 -18.12 18.72
C GLN A 99 2.58 -19.17 17.62
N GLY A 100 3.66 -19.84 17.27
CA GLY A 100 3.66 -20.92 16.28
C GLY A 100 4.86 -20.89 15.35
N LEU A 101 4.70 -21.48 14.16
CA LEU A 101 5.65 -21.39 13.05
C LEU A 101 5.24 -20.19 12.16
N LEU A 102 5.94 -19.07 12.27
CA LEU A 102 5.47 -17.77 11.81
C LEU A 102 6.03 -17.38 10.44
N GLY A 103 7.33 -17.17 10.32
CA GLY A 103 7.94 -16.66 9.12
C GLY A 103 8.71 -17.70 8.32
N ILE A 104 8.84 -17.48 7.00
CA ILE A 104 9.70 -18.28 6.12
C ILE A 104 10.41 -17.37 5.12
N ALA A 105 11.69 -17.64 4.87
CA ALA A 105 12.47 -17.03 3.80
C ALA A 105 13.33 -18.08 3.11
N LEU A 106 13.50 -17.95 1.81
CA LEU A 106 14.43 -18.77 1.03
C LEU A 106 15.71 -17.97 0.78
N SER A 107 16.85 -18.66 0.80
CA SER A 107 18.13 -18.05 0.44
C SER A 107 18.04 -17.37 -0.94
N PRO A 108 18.65 -16.19 -1.14
CA PRO A 108 18.82 -15.63 -2.48
C PRO A 108 19.55 -16.58 -3.45
N SER A 109 20.35 -17.48 -2.91
CA SER A 109 21.08 -18.53 -3.64
C SER A 109 20.41 -19.91 -3.55
N PHE A 110 19.10 -19.97 -3.27
CA PHE A 110 18.37 -21.23 -3.01
C PHE A 110 18.61 -22.29 -4.08
N GLN A 111 18.75 -21.89 -5.34
CA GLN A 111 19.01 -22.83 -6.44
C GLN A 111 20.33 -23.60 -6.27
N SER A 112 21.32 -23.04 -5.57
CA SER A 112 22.62 -23.65 -5.34
C SER A 112 22.80 -24.20 -3.92
N ASP A 113 22.24 -23.55 -2.89
CA ASP A 113 22.44 -23.90 -1.50
C ASP A 113 21.24 -24.64 -0.86
N GLY A 114 20.04 -24.46 -1.44
CA GLY A 114 18.81 -25.07 -0.95
C GLY A 114 18.37 -24.58 0.43
N PHE A 115 18.83 -23.44 0.91
CA PHE A 115 18.56 -23.01 2.27
C PHE A 115 17.18 -22.41 2.45
N VAL A 116 16.46 -22.95 3.45
CA VAL A 116 15.15 -22.52 3.91
C VAL A 116 15.26 -22.07 5.35
N TYR A 117 14.90 -20.82 5.64
CA TYR A 117 14.92 -20.23 6.97
C TYR A 117 13.50 -20.07 7.48
N VAL A 118 13.27 -20.40 8.74
CA VAL A 118 11.97 -20.23 9.38
C VAL A 118 12.14 -19.59 10.76
N TYR A 119 11.20 -18.70 11.10
CA TYR A 119 11.06 -18.19 12.47
C TYR A 119 9.90 -18.90 13.17
N TYR A 120 10.10 -19.29 14.43
CA TYR A 120 9.09 -19.98 15.21
C TYR A 120 9.25 -19.68 16.69
N MET A 121 8.14 -19.75 17.42
CA MET A 121 8.15 -19.70 18.88
C MET A 121 8.35 -21.11 19.43
N GLY A 122 9.34 -21.28 20.30
CA GLY A 122 9.64 -22.51 21.01
C GLY A 122 9.45 -22.35 22.51
N TRP A 123 9.24 -23.45 23.20
CA TRP A 123 9.21 -23.52 24.66
C TRP A 123 10.36 -24.40 25.14
N ASP A 124 11.14 -23.97 26.13
CA ASP A 124 12.27 -24.76 26.68
C ASP A 124 11.97 -25.46 28.02
N GLY A 125 10.75 -25.29 28.53
CA GLY A 125 10.30 -25.80 29.84
C GLY A 125 10.22 -24.68 30.90
N THR A 126 10.76 -23.50 30.60
CA THR A 126 10.81 -22.36 31.54
C THR A 126 10.42 -21.03 30.89
N THR A 127 10.75 -20.83 29.61
CA THR A 127 10.44 -19.60 28.89
C THR A 127 10.19 -19.85 27.41
N TYR A 128 9.47 -18.94 26.75
CA TYR A 128 9.31 -18.92 25.31
C TYR A 128 10.55 -18.34 24.64
N HIS A 129 10.78 -18.77 23.40
CA HIS A 129 11.90 -18.31 22.60
C HIS A 129 11.48 -18.03 21.18
N GLY A 130 11.80 -16.86 20.66
CA GLY A 130 11.83 -16.58 19.23
C GLY A 130 13.07 -17.17 18.61
N ARG A 131 12.92 -18.12 17.66
CA ARG A 131 14.02 -18.90 17.09
C ARG A 131 14.02 -18.87 15.57
N ILE A 132 15.23 -18.79 15.00
CA ILE A 132 15.40 -19.01 13.56
C ILE A 132 16.15 -20.33 13.36
N ALA A 133 15.54 -21.24 12.60
CA ALA A 133 16.18 -22.44 12.11
C ALA A 133 16.37 -22.37 10.60
N ARG A 134 17.52 -22.89 10.12
CA ARG A 134 17.80 -23.09 8.70
C ARG A 134 17.82 -24.58 8.41
N PHE A 135 17.17 -24.97 7.31
CA PHE A 135 17.20 -26.30 6.73
C PHE A 135 17.86 -26.26 5.36
N THR A 136 18.40 -27.40 4.92
CA THR A 136 18.84 -27.63 3.55
C THR A 136 17.81 -28.49 2.82
N ALA A 137 17.32 -28.04 1.68
CA ALA A 137 16.37 -28.79 0.86
C ALA A 137 17.08 -29.91 0.11
N LEU A 138 16.65 -31.16 0.35
CA LEU A 138 16.98 -32.32 -0.45
C LEU A 138 15.69 -32.83 -1.09
N GLY A 139 15.42 -32.40 -2.33
CA GLY A 139 14.11 -32.57 -2.93
C GLY A 139 13.03 -31.89 -2.11
N ASN A 140 12.00 -32.62 -1.71
CA ASN A 140 10.90 -32.14 -0.87
C ASN A 140 11.10 -32.40 0.62
N SER A 141 12.33 -32.69 1.06
CA SER A 141 12.67 -32.95 2.46
C SER A 141 13.69 -31.95 2.97
N GLY A 142 13.45 -31.38 4.15
CA GLY A 142 14.37 -30.51 4.86
C GLY A 142 15.33 -31.32 5.73
N THR A 143 16.63 -31.12 5.53
CA THR A 143 17.70 -31.82 6.25
C THR A 143 18.66 -30.84 6.89
N GLY A 144 19.54 -31.30 7.75
CA GLY A 144 20.64 -30.50 8.29
C GLY A 144 20.20 -29.24 9.04
N ARG A 145 19.21 -29.37 9.93
CA ARG A 145 18.72 -28.25 10.74
C ARG A 145 19.85 -27.59 11.50
N VAL A 146 19.98 -26.26 11.34
CA VAL A 146 20.93 -25.40 12.05
C VAL A 146 20.16 -24.30 12.77
N SER A 147 20.49 -24.07 14.07
CA SER A 147 19.98 -22.88 14.78
C SER A 147 20.79 -21.66 14.34
N ILE A 148 20.10 -20.64 13.86
CA ILE A 148 20.70 -19.38 13.39
C ILE A 148 20.56 -18.27 14.43
N PHE A 149 19.44 -18.26 15.17
CA PHE A 149 19.12 -17.23 16.13
C PHE A 149 18.23 -17.80 17.22
N ASP A 150 18.41 -17.31 18.44
CA ASP A 150 17.59 -17.66 19.61
C ASP A 150 17.53 -16.45 20.54
N VAL A 151 16.32 -16.02 20.88
CA VAL A 151 16.05 -14.95 21.83
C VAL A 151 15.01 -15.42 22.82
N ALA A 152 15.36 -15.39 24.11
CA ALA A 152 14.40 -15.67 25.17
C ALA A 152 13.40 -14.50 25.28
N ASP A 153 12.14 -14.84 25.47
CA ASP A 153 11.10 -13.88 25.84
C ASP A 153 11.46 -13.26 27.21
N PRO A 154 11.60 -11.94 27.29
CA PRO A 154 11.92 -11.27 28.55
C PRO A 154 10.79 -11.35 29.57
N THR A 155 9.57 -11.70 29.12
CA THR A 155 8.35 -11.77 29.92
C THR A 155 7.69 -13.15 29.78
N PRO A 156 8.22 -14.21 30.42
CA PRO A 156 7.85 -15.59 30.17
C PRO A 156 6.36 -15.94 30.31
N SER A 157 5.58 -15.06 30.90
CA SER A 157 4.13 -15.26 31.08
C SER A 157 3.28 -14.68 29.94
N THR A 158 3.88 -14.04 28.95
CA THR A 158 3.19 -13.48 27.79
C THR A 158 3.31 -14.40 26.59
N THR A 159 2.35 -14.29 25.68
CA THR A 159 2.26 -15.15 24.50
C THR A 159 1.92 -14.35 23.24
N ASN A 160 2.20 -13.05 23.27
CA ASN A 160 1.87 -12.09 22.24
C ASN A 160 3.08 -11.23 21.86
N HIS A 161 2.98 -10.57 20.72
CA HIS A 161 3.98 -9.70 20.12
C HIS A 161 5.28 -10.44 19.81
N ASP A 162 5.13 -11.58 19.17
CA ASP A 162 6.25 -12.47 18.81
C ASP A 162 6.98 -11.99 17.55
N GLY A 163 6.33 -11.20 16.69
CA GLY A 163 6.86 -10.80 15.40
C GLY A 163 7.06 -12.01 14.47
N GLY A 164 8.27 -12.18 13.97
CA GLY A 164 8.69 -13.40 13.28
C GLY A 164 8.70 -13.34 11.76
N TYR A 165 8.45 -12.19 11.14
CA TYR A 165 8.57 -12.08 9.69
C TYR A 165 10.03 -12.04 9.24
N LEU A 166 10.33 -12.79 8.18
CA LEU A 166 11.68 -12.95 7.63
C LEU A 166 11.74 -12.47 6.17
N ARG A 167 12.79 -11.71 5.82
CA ARG A 167 13.03 -11.31 4.43
C ARG A 167 14.53 -11.18 4.16
N PHE A 168 15.00 -11.71 3.04
CA PHE A 168 16.33 -11.35 2.54
C PHE A 168 16.29 -10.01 1.83
N GLY A 169 17.23 -9.13 2.19
CA GLY A 169 17.43 -7.88 1.51
C GLY A 169 18.22 -8.02 0.21
N PRO A 170 18.24 -6.96 -0.63
CA PRO A 170 19.04 -6.93 -1.85
C PRO A 170 20.55 -7.01 -1.58
N ASP A 171 20.97 -6.77 -0.35
CA ASP A 171 22.34 -6.91 0.15
C ASP A 171 22.69 -8.34 0.59
N GLY A 172 21.76 -9.30 0.42
CA GLY A 172 21.93 -10.70 0.80
C GLY A 172 21.93 -10.96 2.31
N LYS A 173 21.53 -9.97 3.14
CA LYS A 173 21.38 -10.15 4.58
C LYS A 173 19.95 -10.58 4.91
N LEU A 174 19.80 -11.33 6.01
CA LEU A 174 18.50 -11.71 6.55
C LEU A 174 18.00 -10.62 7.49
N TYR A 175 16.84 -10.06 7.18
CA TYR A 175 16.11 -9.12 8.02
C TYR A 175 15.00 -9.84 8.76
N VAL A 176 14.81 -9.50 10.03
CA VAL A 176 13.90 -10.18 10.94
C VAL A 176 13.14 -9.14 11.75
N GLN A 177 11.81 -9.19 11.75
CA GLN A 177 11.00 -8.47 12.73
C GLN A 177 10.89 -9.33 13.99
N VAL A 178 11.31 -8.78 15.12
CA VAL A 178 11.11 -9.37 16.45
C VAL A 178 10.23 -8.43 17.24
N GLY A 179 9.09 -8.93 17.70
CA GLY A 179 8.20 -8.17 18.56
C GLY A 179 8.79 -7.92 19.95
N GLU A 180 8.15 -7.07 20.74
CA GLU A 180 8.65 -6.72 22.07
C GLU A 180 8.23 -7.71 23.17
N PHE A 181 7.53 -8.82 22.80
CA PHE A 181 7.06 -9.88 23.70
C PHE A 181 6.17 -9.33 24.84
N ALA A 182 5.30 -8.38 24.52
CA ALA A 182 4.44 -7.67 25.46
C ALA A 182 5.18 -6.95 26.60
N ASP A 183 6.48 -6.67 26.42
CA ASP A 183 7.27 -5.77 27.27
C ASP A 183 7.70 -4.54 26.47
N PRO A 184 6.89 -3.45 26.48
CA PRO A 184 7.17 -2.24 25.71
C PRO A 184 8.54 -1.60 26.01
N SER A 185 9.12 -1.86 27.20
CA SER A 185 10.42 -1.31 27.57
C SER A 185 11.56 -1.84 26.70
N GLN A 186 11.41 -3.02 26.10
CA GLN A 186 12.41 -3.64 25.24
C GLN A 186 12.65 -2.85 23.96
N SER A 187 11.61 -2.20 23.42
CA SER A 187 11.69 -1.52 22.12
C SER A 187 12.68 -0.36 22.09
N GLN A 188 12.85 0.35 23.22
CA GLN A 188 13.83 1.44 23.38
C GLN A 188 15.14 0.97 24.01
N ASN A 189 15.23 -0.27 24.51
CA ASN A 189 16.45 -0.81 25.09
C ASN A 189 17.44 -1.20 23.99
N SER A 190 18.53 -0.46 23.82
CA SER A 190 19.56 -0.72 22.80
C SER A 190 20.33 -2.04 22.99
N SER A 191 20.27 -2.63 24.19
CA SER A 191 20.88 -3.94 24.48
C SER A 191 19.97 -5.12 24.21
N SER A 192 18.68 -4.86 23.92
CA SER A 192 17.68 -5.90 23.59
C SER A 192 17.55 -6.05 22.10
N VAL A 193 17.26 -7.27 21.66
CA VAL A 193 16.88 -7.60 20.27
C VAL A 193 15.35 -7.68 20.10
N ALA A 194 14.59 -7.60 21.20
CA ALA A 194 13.13 -7.54 21.17
C ALA A 194 12.63 -6.12 20.88
N GLY A 195 11.52 -6.01 20.14
CA GLY A 195 11.00 -4.73 19.66
C GLY A 195 11.88 -4.07 18.60
N LYS A 196 12.40 -4.87 17.66
CA LYS A 196 13.43 -4.46 16.69
C LYS A 196 13.18 -5.03 15.31
N ILE A 197 13.74 -4.36 14.31
CA ILE A 197 14.14 -5.01 13.07
C ILE A 197 15.61 -5.36 13.21
N LEU A 198 15.92 -6.65 13.06
CA LEU A 198 17.28 -7.18 13.07
C LEU A 198 17.79 -7.35 11.64
N ARG A 199 19.11 -7.23 11.46
CA ARG A 199 19.82 -7.55 10.21
C ARG A 199 21.02 -8.41 10.53
N MET A 200 21.11 -9.57 9.91
CA MET A 200 22.16 -10.55 10.15
C MET A 200 22.70 -11.19 8.87
N ASN A 201 23.91 -11.68 8.92
CA ASN A 201 24.42 -12.57 7.88
C ASN A 201 23.57 -13.87 7.81
N PRO A 202 23.57 -14.60 6.69
CA PRO A 202 22.81 -15.86 6.58
C PRO A 202 23.17 -16.93 7.60
N ASP A 203 24.33 -16.81 8.26
CA ASP A 203 24.79 -17.69 9.34
C ASP A 203 24.42 -17.21 10.76
N GLY A 204 23.71 -16.06 10.86
CA GLY A 204 23.31 -15.45 12.14
C GLY A 204 24.34 -14.48 12.72
N THR A 205 25.52 -14.34 12.13
CA THR A 205 26.55 -13.40 12.63
C THR A 205 26.19 -11.95 12.33
N VAL A 206 26.77 -11.02 13.11
CA VAL A 206 26.54 -9.58 12.95
C VAL A 206 27.28 -9.06 11.71
N PRO A 207 26.59 -8.42 10.74
CA PRO A 207 27.26 -7.69 9.66
C PRO A 207 28.11 -6.54 10.18
N SER A 208 29.31 -6.36 9.61
CA SER A 208 30.24 -5.29 10.03
C SER A 208 29.75 -3.89 9.72
N ASP A 209 28.77 -3.78 8.83
CA ASP A 209 28.16 -2.53 8.35
C ASP A 209 26.77 -2.27 8.99
N ASN A 210 26.42 -2.97 10.07
CA ASN A 210 25.21 -2.67 10.83
C ASN A 210 25.34 -1.28 11.51
N PRO A 211 24.22 -0.54 11.65
CA PRO A 211 24.22 0.82 12.18
C PRO A 211 24.67 0.90 13.65
N PHE A 212 24.47 -0.20 14.42
CA PHE A 212 24.92 -0.31 15.79
C PHE A 212 26.08 -1.31 15.86
N PRO A 213 27.27 -0.88 16.29
CA PRO A 213 28.45 -1.75 16.33
C PRO A 213 28.23 -3.01 17.16
N ASN A 214 28.63 -4.17 16.61
CA ASN A 214 28.50 -5.47 17.25
C ASN A 214 27.05 -5.87 17.64
N SER A 215 26.06 -5.28 17.00
CA SER A 215 24.64 -5.54 17.27
C SER A 215 23.92 -6.03 16.00
N LEU A 216 22.98 -6.95 16.18
CA LEU A 216 22.06 -7.36 15.12
C LEU A 216 20.99 -6.29 14.85
N VAL A 217 20.79 -5.31 15.73
CA VAL A 217 19.75 -4.29 15.60
C VAL A 217 20.01 -3.45 14.36
N TYR A 218 18.99 -3.35 13.50
CA TYR A 218 18.98 -2.49 12.33
C TYR A 218 18.12 -1.24 12.55
N ALA A 219 16.95 -1.43 13.20
CA ALA A 219 16.05 -0.36 13.61
C ALA A 219 15.40 -0.72 14.94
N LEU A 220 15.00 0.29 15.74
CA LEU A 220 14.43 0.10 17.07
C LEU A 220 13.13 0.90 17.24
N GLY A 221 12.45 0.67 18.38
CA GLY A 221 11.17 1.33 18.64
C GLY A 221 10.01 0.68 17.91
N ILE A 222 10.09 -0.60 17.64
CA ILE A 222 9.07 -1.44 17.02
C ILE A 222 8.24 -2.15 18.10
N ARG A 223 6.93 -2.27 17.91
CA ARG A 223 6.04 -3.01 18.81
C ARG A 223 5.88 -4.47 18.35
N ASN A 224 5.20 -4.67 17.22
CA ASN A 224 4.86 -6.00 16.75
C ASN A 224 4.60 -5.99 15.23
N GLY A 225 5.60 -6.27 14.44
CA GLY A 225 5.52 -6.24 12.98
C GLY A 225 5.14 -7.59 12.38
N PHE A 226 4.33 -7.57 11.31
CA PHE A 226 3.82 -8.75 10.63
C PHE A 226 4.15 -8.82 9.15
N GLY A 227 4.82 -7.84 8.60
CA GLY A 227 5.20 -7.84 7.19
C GLY A 227 6.32 -6.86 6.87
N MET A 228 7.17 -7.22 5.92
CA MET A 228 8.16 -6.32 5.34
C MET A 228 8.57 -6.76 3.94
N ASP A 229 8.85 -5.78 3.10
CA ASP A 229 9.42 -6.02 1.78
C ASP A 229 10.30 -4.86 1.34
N PHE A 230 11.14 -5.13 0.35
CA PHE A 230 12.03 -4.14 -0.22
C PHE A 230 11.46 -3.59 -1.53
N ASP A 231 11.51 -2.27 -1.68
CA ASP A 231 11.33 -1.64 -2.98
C ASP A 231 12.39 -2.14 -3.96
N GLY A 232 11.96 -2.80 -5.01
CA GLY A 232 12.86 -3.45 -5.95
C GLY A 232 13.72 -2.50 -6.78
N GLN A 233 13.43 -1.19 -6.76
CA GLN A 233 14.18 -0.17 -7.48
C GLN A 233 15.15 0.58 -6.57
N THR A 234 14.70 0.93 -5.37
CA THR A 234 15.46 1.79 -4.45
C THR A 234 16.17 1.01 -3.35
N GLY A 235 15.73 -0.23 -3.08
CA GLY A 235 16.19 -1.00 -1.93
C GLY A 235 15.61 -0.53 -0.59
N GLN A 236 14.65 0.41 -0.60
CA GLN A 236 13.99 0.90 0.62
C GLN A 236 13.18 -0.22 1.25
N LEU A 237 13.40 -0.47 2.54
CA LEU A 237 12.61 -1.41 3.32
C LEU A 237 11.31 -0.75 3.78
N VAL A 238 10.19 -1.41 3.53
CA VAL A 238 8.86 -1.06 4.02
C VAL A 238 8.40 -2.12 5.01
N GLU A 239 7.75 -1.71 6.06
CA GLU A 239 7.32 -2.57 7.17
C GLU A 239 5.89 -2.24 7.57
N THR A 240 5.16 -3.23 8.08
CA THR A 240 3.83 -3.11 8.67
C THR A 240 3.87 -3.47 10.15
N GLU A 241 3.21 -2.68 10.99
CA GLU A 241 3.23 -2.81 12.44
C GLU A 241 1.83 -2.71 13.05
N ALA A 242 1.53 -3.59 14.01
CA ALA A 242 0.30 -3.54 14.78
C ALA A 242 0.46 -2.66 16.03
N GLY A 243 -0.38 -1.65 16.14
CA GLY A 243 -0.55 -0.80 17.31
C GLY A 243 -1.35 -1.49 18.44
N PRO A 244 -1.53 -0.84 19.61
CA PRO A 244 -2.24 -1.46 20.73
C PRO A 244 -3.77 -1.54 20.51
N ASP A 245 -4.42 -0.42 20.30
CA ASP A 245 -5.88 -0.26 20.12
C ASP A 245 -6.20 0.76 19.01
N ARG A 246 -5.17 1.44 18.54
CA ARG A 246 -5.13 2.39 17.43
C ARG A 246 -3.70 2.54 16.98
N ASP A 247 -3.51 3.31 15.89
CA ASP A 247 -2.18 3.67 15.38
C ASP A 247 -1.38 2.44 14.93
N ASP A 248 -2.05 1.50 14.23
CA ASP A 248 -1.33 0.55 13.37
C ASP A 248 -0.56 1.35 12.31
N GLU A 249 0.63 0.89 11.90
CA GLU A 249 1.53 1.71 11.10
C GLU A 249 2.05 0.99 9.85
N ILE A 250 2.38 1.80 8.84
CA ILE A 250 3.29 1.40 7.76
C ILE A 250 4.49 2.33 7.79
N ASN A 251 5.67 1.74 7.90
CA ASN A 251 6.93 2.44 8.11
C ASN A 251 7.89 2.27 6.93
N LEU A 252 8.63 3.34 6.57
CA LEU A 252 9.83 3.27 5.73
C LEU A 252 11.03 3.12 6.64
N ILE A 253 11.67 1.95 6.63
CA ILE A 253 12.73 1.63 7.56
C ILE A 253 14.08 2.12 7.06
N VAL A 254 14.79 2.84 7.93
CA VAL A 254 16.16 3.28 7.68
C VAL A 254 17.11 2.70 8.73
N ALA A 255 18.35 2.51 8.34
CA ALA A 255 19.41 2.01 9.22
C ALA A 255 19.59 2.93 10.44
N GLY A 256 19.54 2.39 11.64
CA GLY A 256 19.65 3.13 12.90
C GLY A 256 18.42 3.92 13.30
N GLY A 257 17.32 3.80 12.54
CA GLY A 257 16.07 4.51 12.80
C GLY A 257 15.40 4.07 14.10
N ASN A 258 14.70 5.03 14.75
CA ASN A 258 13.87 4.79 15.93
C ASN A 258 12.43 5.19 15.62
N TYR A 259 11.49 4.21 15.72
CA TYR A 259 10.09 4.35 15.34
C TYR A 259 9.16 4.69 16.52
N GLY A 260 9.77 4.93 17.70
CA GLY A 260 9.12 5.63 18.82
C GLY A 260 8.46 4.75 19.86
N TRP A 261 7.98 3.55 19.55
CA TRP A 261 7.30 2.70 20.52
C TRP A 261 8.15 2.45 21.77
N PRO A 262 7.62 2.50 23.00
CA PRO A 262 6.25 2.90 23.40
C PRO A 262 6.13 4.40 23.74
N ILE A 263 7.17 5.20 23.51
CA ILE A 263 7.22 6.61 23.93
C ILE A 263 6.29 7.46 23.04
N CYS A 264 6.22 7.11 21.76
CA CYS A 264 5.42 7.78 20.78
C CYS A 264 4.94 6.78 19.74
N MET A 265 3.72 7.00 19.24
CA MET A 265 3.10 6.33 18.09
C MET A 265 2.49 7.37 17.17
N ASP A 266 2.24 7.02 15.91
CA ASP A 266 1.73 7.92 14.88
C ASP A 266 2.64 9.14 14.71
N THR A 267 2.11 10.34 14.71
CA THR A 267 2.88 11.56 14.47
C THR A 267 3.57 12.05 15.72
N CYS A 268 4.88 11.87 15.78
CA CYS A 268 5.74 12.31 16.86
C CYS A 268 6.30 13.70 16.61
N SER A 269 6.20 14.58 17.59
CA SER A 269 6.83 15.92 17.52
C SER A 269 8.33 15.92 17.82
N ASN A 270 8.84 14.87 18.47
CA ASN A 270 10.26 14.71 18.74
C ASN A 270 10.99 14.23 17.49
N PRO A 271 11.94 14.99 16.92
CA PRO A 271 12.64 14.62 15.68
C PRO A 271 13.59 13.42 15.84
N SER A 272 13.78 12.89 17.04
CA SER A 272 14.53 11.66 17.27
C SER A 272 13.75 10.42 16.85
N PHE A 273 12.45 10.54 16.63
CA PHE A 273 11.58 9.46 16.16
C PHE A 273 11.22 9.67 14.69
N ILE A 274 11.14 8.57 13.96
CA ILE A 274 10.70 8.56 12.56
C ILE A 274 9.21 8.27 12.55
N ASN A 275 8.46 9.17 11.92
CA ASN A 275 7.01 9.00 11.77
C ASN A 275 6.67 7.98 10.68
N PRO A 276 5.58 7.22 10.85
CA PRO A 276 5.09 6.32 9.84
C PRO A 276 4.66 7.09 8.57
N ILE A 277 4.63 6.39 7.43
CA ILE A 277 4.05 6.94 6.20
C ILE A 277 2.52 6.81 6.19
N ALA A 278 1.97 5.86 6.94
CA ALA A 278 0.54 5.70 7.16
C ALA A 278 0.29 5.19 8.58
N SER A 279 -0.80 5.65 9.20
CA SER A 279 -1.34 5.10 10.43
C SER A 279 -2.84 4.85 10.30
N PHE A 280 -3.35 3.90 11.10
CA PHE A 280 -4.73 3.43 11.00
C PHE A 280 -5.42 3.49 12.36
N ALA A 281 -6.59 4.13 12.37
CA ALA A 281 -7.49 4.16 13.51
C ALA A 281 -8.95 4.08 13.00
N PRO A 282 -9.72 3.06 13.36
CA PRO A 282 -9.37 1.94 14.26
C PRO A 282 -8.31 0.99 13.68
N VAL A 283 -7.80 0.09 14.52
CA VAL A 283 -6.82 -0.93 14.12
C VAL A 283 -7.35 -1.83 13.01
N VAL A 284 -6.47 -2.16 12.07
CA VAL A 284 -6.72 -3.06 10.95
C VAL A 284 -5.80 -4.29 11.01
N THR A 285 -4.78 -4.26 11.87
CA THR A 285 -3.71 -5.23 12.01
C THR A 285 -3.06 -5.53 10.66
N PRO A 286 -2.28 -4.58 10.11
CA PRO A 286 -1.65 -4.77 8.81
C PRO A 286 -0.64 -5.91 8.91
N SER A 287 -0.73 -6.84 7.96
CA SER A 287 0.04 -8.09 7.92
C SER A 287 1.07 -8.06 6.78
N GLY A 288 1.32 -9.18 6.10
CA GLY A 288 2.27 -9.23 5.01
C GLY A 288 2.13 -8.10 4.01
N ILE A 289 3.26 -7.59 3.51
CA ILE A 289 3.33 -6.54 2.49
C ILE A 289 4.25 -6.97 1.36
N ALA A 290 3.89 -6.65 0.12
CA ALA A 290 4.70 -6.93 -1.06
C ALA A 290 4.86 -5.70 -1.95
N TYR A 291 6.09 -5.42 -2.39
CA TYR A 291 6.37 -4.50 -3.47
C TYR A 291 5.90 -5.11 -4.79
N ALA A 292 5.11 -4.39 -5.57
CA ALA A 292 4.57 -4.87 -6.84
C ALA A 292 5.16 -4.16 -8.07
N SER A 293 5.38 -2.86 -7.94
CA SER A 293 5.96 -2.03 -9.00
C SER A 293 6.39 -0.69 -8.38
N PRO A 294 7.06 0.21 -9.12
CA PRO A 294 7.47 1.50 -8.58
C PRO A 294 6.36 2.18 -7.78
N ARG A 295 6.63 2.44 -6.49
CA ARG A 295 5.73 3.12 -5.55
C ARG A 295 4.38 2.44 -5.32
N ARG A 296 4.24 1.16 -5.68
CA ARG A 296 3.01 0.39 -5.47
C ARG A 296 3.30 -0.84 -4.64
N TYR A 297 2.55 -0.98 -3.56
CA TYR A 297 2.59 -2.11 -2.65
C TYR A 297 1.19 -2.68 -2.47
N TYR A 298 1.13 -3.94 -2.07
CA TYR A 298 -0.08 -4.57 -1.58
C TYR A 298 0.19 -5.11 -0.18
N PHE A 299 -0.74 -4.89 0.73
CA PHE A 299 -0.63 -5.39 2.10
C PHE A 299 -1.95 -6.00 2.56
N GLY A 300 -1.81 -6.96 3.45
CA GLY A 300 -2.94 -7.61 4.09
C GLY A 300 -3.39 -6.86 5.33
N GLU A 301 -4.64 -7.05 5.68
CA GLU A 301 -5.20 -6.65 6.97
C GLU A 301 -5.84 -7.88 7.61
N TRP A 302 -5.46 -8.16 8.86
CA TRP A 302 -6.02 -9.30 9.59
C TRP A 302 -7.41 -9.00 10.14
N THR A 303 -7.58 -7.88 10.85
CA THR A 303 -8.83 -7.53 11.53
C THR A 303 -9.95 -7.19 10.56
N SER A 304 -9.67 -6.49 9.48
CA SER A 304 -10.64 -6.17 8.44
C SER A 304 -10.80 -7.26 7.39
N ALA A 305 -9.97 -8.32 7.48
CA ALA A 305 -9.94 -9.45 6.55
C ALA A 305 -9.88 -9.00 5.08
N SER A 306 -8.93 -8.12 4.74
CA SER A 306 -8.87 -7.48 3.44
C SER A 306 -7.47 -7.41 2.84
N LEU A 307 -7.40 -7.23 1.52
CA LEU A 307 -6.19 -6.89 0.77
C LEU A 307 -6.28 -5.44 0.33
N GLN A 308 -5.28 -4.65 0.65
CA GLN A 308 -5.17 -3.24 0.32
C GLN A 308 -4.07 -3.00 -0.73
N LYS A 309 -4.27 -1.97 -1.54
CA LYS A 309 -3.24 -1.40 -2.42
C LYS A 309 -2.79 -0.06 -1.85
N LEU A 310 -1.50 0.06 -1.60
CA LEU A 310 -0.81 1.29 -1.22
C LEU A 310 -0.09 1.86 -2.42
N THR A 311 -0.31 3.14 -2.72
CA THR A 311 0.43 3.88 -3.74
C THR A 311 1.15 5.06 -3.10
N LEU A 312 2.44 5.21 -3.38
CA LEU A 312 3.25 6.31 -2.89
C LEU A 312 3.47 7.38 -3.97
N THR A 313 3.67 8.63 -3.54
CA THR A 313 4.14 9.73 -4.39
C THR A 313 5.62 9.58 -4.73
N GLN A 314 6.16 10.48 -5.54
CA GLN A 314 7.61 10.53 -5.81
C GLN A 314 8.45 10.85 -4.56
N SER A 315 7.87 11.54 -3.59
CA SER A 315 8.51 11.87 -2.31
C SER A 315 8.28 10.81 -1.22
N SER A 316 7.83 9.61 -1.61
CA SER A 316 7.58 8.48 -0.70
C SER A 316 6.53 8.75 0.39
N THR A 317 5.62 9.69 0.16
CA THR A 317 4.41 9.88 0.98
C THR A 317 3.25 9.10 0.39
N VAL A 318 2.24 8.78 1.20
CA VAL A 318 1.04 8.08 0.71
C VAL A 318 0.26 8.96 -0.26
N ALA A 319 0.06 8.47 -1.47
CA ALA A 319 -0.84 9.06 -2.46
C ALA A 319 -2.26 8.50 -2.32
N SER A 320 -2.38 7.18 -2.09
CA SER A 320 -3.66 6.51 -1.86
C SER A 320 -3.49 5.16 -1.18
N ILE A 321 -4.49 4.78 -0.38
CA ILE A 321 -4.73 3.41 0.06
C ILE A 321 -6.13 3.04 -0.42
N SER A 322 -6.28 1.86 -1.02
CA SER A 322 -7.57 1.41 -1.55
C SER A 322 -7.73 -0.10 -1.40
N GLN A 323 -8.92 -0.50 -0.94
CA GLN A 323 -9.25 -1.91 -0.81
C GLN A 323 -9.37 -2.57 -2.20
N VAL A 324 -8.70 -3.70 -2.35
CA VAL A 324 -8.70 -4.54 -3.56
C VAL A 324 -9.67 -5.71 -3.39
N TRP A 325 -9.72 -6.26 -2.19
CA TRP A 325 -10.52 -7.42 -1.85
C TRP A 325 -10.86 -7.43 -0.36
N SER A 326 -11.97 -8.06 -0.01
CA SER A 326 -12.30 -8.43 1.35
C SER A 326 -12.80 -9.88 1.40
N SER A 327 -12.43 -10.57 2.48
CA SER A 327 -12.90 -11.92 2.72
C SER A 327 -14.41 -11.94 2.94
N PRO A 328 -15.13 -12.92 2.37
CA PRO A 328 -16.52 -13.15 2.73
C PRO A 328 -16.68 -13.65 4.18
N ASN A 329 -15.60 -14.17 4.78
CA ASN A 329 -15.52 -14.56 6.17
C ASN A 329 -14.66 -13.55 6.94
N PRO A 330 -15.23 -12.71 7.84
CA PRO A 330 -14.48 -11.69 8.56
C PRO A 330 -13.47 -12.25 9.56
N TYR A 331 -13.49 -13.56 9.84
CA TYR A 331 -12.53 -14.25 10.71
C TYR A 331 -11.36 -14.86 9.91
N ASN A 332 -11.31 -14.66 8.60
CA ASN A 332 -10.28 -15.20 7.72
C ASN A 332 -9.42 -14.05 7.18
N GLY A 333 -8.70 -13.40 8.08
CA GLY A 333 -7.81 -12.28 7.77
C GLY A 333 -6.65 -12.67 6.86
N VAL A 334 -6.08 -11.70 6.17
CA VAL A 334 -4.87 -11.90 5.36
C VAL A 334 -3.67 -12.07 6.27
N THR A 335 -2.86 -13.10 6.04
CA THR A 335 -1.67 -13.43 6.86
C THR A 335 -0.37 -12.99 6.21
N ASP A 336 -0.20 -13.24 4.91
CA ASP A 336 1.01 -12.87 4.15
C ASP A 336 0.65 -12.41 2.73
N VAL A 337 1.48 -11.54 2.15
CA VAL A 337 1.34 -11.04 0.78
C VAL A 337 2.69 -11.12 0.08
N VAL A 338 2.73 -11.67 -1.12
CA VAL A 338 3.96 -11.93 -1.87
C VAL A 338 3.76 -11.60 -3.35
N LEU A 339 4.75 -10.96 -3.97
CA LEU A 339 4.82 -10.89 -5.44
C LEU A 339 5.32 -12.23 -5.99
N GLY A 340 4.51 -12.85 -6.85
CA GLY A 340 4.87 -14.10 -7.52
C GLY A 340 5.87 -13.90 -8.67
N PRO A 341 6.48 -14.98 -9.16
CA PRO A 341 7.42 -14.93 -10.28
C PRO A 341 6.77 -14.51 -11.59
N ASP A 342 5.44 -14.64 -11.70
CA ASP A 342 4.60 -14.21 -12.83
C ASP A 342 4.11 -12.76 -12.72
N GLN A 343 4.68 -11.98 -11.79
CA GLN A 343 4.36 -10.59 -11.52
C GLN A 343 2.89 -10.36 -11.09
N LYS A 344 2.28 -11.35 -10.45
CA LYS A 344 0.97 -11.23 -9.79
C LYS A 344 1.14 -11.19 -8.28
N ILE A 345 0.15 -10.64 -7.59
CA ILE A 345 0.09 -10.69 -6.15
C ILE A 345 -0.52 -12.01 -5.71
N TYR A 346 0.11 -12.63 -4.74
CA TYR A 346 -0.40 -13.76 -4.01
C TYR A 346 -0.54 -13.39 -2.55
N PHE A 347 -1.60 -13.87 -1.91
CA PHE A 347 -1.78 -13.65 -0.48
C PHE A 347 -2.43 -14.86 0.18
N SER A 348 -2.07 -15.10 1.42
CA SER A 348 -2.64 -16.16 2.23
C SER A 348 -3.64 -15.62 3.23
N THR A 349 -4.59 -16.47 3.59
CA THR A 349 -5.48 -16.32 4.74
C THR A 349 -5.26 -17.51 5.68
N SER A 350 -6.07 -17.68 6.73
CA SER A 350 -5.92 -18.83 7.63
C SER A 350 -6.19 -20.18 6.96
N THR A 351 -6.81 -20.22 5.79
CA THR A 351 -7.24 -21.47 5.13
C THR A 351 -6.89 -21.59 3.66
N GLU A 352 -6.39 -20.52 3.03
CA GLU A 352 -6.25 -20.47 1.56
C GLU A 352 -5.06 -19.64 1.12
N ILE A 353 -4.59 -19.88 -0.12
CA ILE A 353 -3.75 -18.96 -0.87
C ILE A 353 -4.52 -18.50 -2.10
N TYR A 354 -4.53 -17.19 -2.32
CA TYR A 354 -5.16 -16.49 -3.43
C TYR A 354 -4.13 -15.99 -4.42
N GLN A 355 -4.57 -15.77 -5.66
CA GLN A 355 -3.83 -15.06 -6.69
C GLN A 355 -4.64 -13.85 -7.15
N TYR A 356 -3.98 -12.72 -7.35
CA TYR A 356 -4.56 -11.49 -7.88
C TYR A 356 -3.72 -10.93 -9.02
N ASP A 357 -4.31 -10.86 -10.20
CA ASP A 357 -3.70 -10.22 -11.37
C ASP A 357 -4.04 -8.74 -11.40
N PHE A 358 -3.06 -7.91 -11.08
CA PHE A 358 -3.22 -6.45 -11.06
C PHE A 358 -2.79 -5.77 -12.38
N SER A 359 -2.39 -6.52 -13.40
CA SER A 359 -1.91 -6.00 -14.70
C SER A 359 -2.98 -5.18 -15.43
N GLY A 360 -4.28 -5.51 -15.20
CA GLY A 360 -5.41 -4.76 -15.75
C GLY A 360 -5.80 -3.50 -14.96
N SER A 361 -5.21 -3.25 -13.79
CA SER A 361 -5.42 -2.04 -13.02
C SER A 361 -4.49 -0.93 -13.53
N ALA A 362 -4.76 -0.41 -14.74
CA ALA A 362 -4.09 0.79 -15.22
C ALA A 362 -4.28 1.90 -14.19
N GLU A 363 -3.21 2.50 -13.71
CA GLU A 363 -3.32 3.77 -12.99
C GLU A 363 -4.05 4.75 -13.92
N PRO A 364 -4.98 5.57 -13.39
CA PRO A 364 -5.40 6.74 -14.11
C PRO A 364 -4.12 7.51 -14.41
N THR A 365 -3.67 7.48 -15.66
CA THR A 365 -2.57 8.34 -16.11
C THR A 365 -3.00 9.73 -15.74
N GLN A 366 -2.34 10.34 -14.76
CA GLN A 366 -2.52 11.77 -14.48
C GLN A 366 -2.39 12.45 -15.84
N PRO A 367 -3.39 13.21 -16.30
CA PRO A 367 -3.25 13.93 -17.53
C PRO A 367 -1.96 14.71 -17.42
N SER A 368 -1.05 14.54 -18.38
CA SER A 368 0.23 15.24 -18.37
C SER A 368 -0.05 16.72 -18.06
N SER A 369 0.79 17.38 -17.30
CA SER A 369 0.60 18.77 -16.86
C SER A 369 0.21 19.71 -18.00
N SER A 370 0.56 19.37 -19.27
CA SER A 370 0.13 20.03 -20.49
C SER A 370 -1.39 19.98 -20.72
N TRP A 371 -2.08 18.87 -20.39
CA TRP A 371 -3.52 18.76 -20.57
C TRP A 371 -4.32 19.53 -19.52
N THR A 372 -3.85 19.54 -18.28
CA THR A 372 -4.45 20.38 -17.22
C THR A 372 -4.38 21.87 -17.60
N VAL A 373 -3.26 22.31 -18.17
CA VAL A 373 -3.11 23.69 -18.66
C VAL A 373 -4.07 23.96 -19.81
N ILE A 374 -4.25 23.02 -20.75
CA ILE A 374 -5.19 23.17 -21.88
C ILE A 374 -6.64 23.22 -21.37
N TYR A 375 -7.07 22.38 -20.46
CA TYR A 375 -8.43 22.42 -19.90
C TYR A 375 -8.70 23.72 -19.13
N VAL A 376 -7.74 24.19 -18.36
CA VAL A 376 -7.84 25.47 -17.66
C VAL A 376 -7.91 26.63 -18.68
N ALA A 377 -7.11 26.61 -19.74
CA ALA A 377 -7.13 27.62 -20.79
C ALA A 377 -8.50 27.67 -21.54
N ILE A 378 -9.07 26.49 -21.85
CA ILE A 378 -10.39 26.37 -22.49
C ILE A 378 -11.48 26.91 -21.55
N ALA A 379 -11.43 26.54 -20.26
CA ALA A 379 -12.42 27.07 -19.28
C ALA A 379 -12.32 28.58 -19.11
N VAL A 380 -11.11 29.12 -19.03
CA VAL A 380 -10.87 30.59 -18.95
C VAL A 380 -11.35 31.28 -20.20
N ALA A 381 -11.10 30.75 -21.39
CA ALA A 381 -11.60 31.30 -22.64
C ALA A 381 -13.14 31.31 -22.72
N ALA A 382 -13.80 30.23 -22.27
CA ALA A 382 -15.26 30.14 -22.23
C ALA A 382 -15.87 31.18 -21.28
N VAL A 383 -15.28 31.38 -20.11
CA VAL A 383 -15.70 32.40 -19.16
C VAL A 383 -15.50 33.82 -19.73
N ALA A 384 -14.38 34.10 -20.40
CA ALA A 384 -14.10 35.37 -21.02
C ALA A 384 -15.14 35.69 -22.13
N ILE A 385 -15.47 34.71 -22.97
CA ILE A 385 -16.51 34.85 -24.01
C ILE A 385 -17.87 35.13 -23.36
N ALA A 386 -18.24 34.43 -22.30
CA ALA A 386 -19.50 34.67 -21.58
C ALA A 386 -19.56 36.11 -21.00
N ILE A 387 -18.47 36.60 -20.43
CA ILE A 387 -18.38 37.99 -19.90
C ILE A 387 -18.55 39.01 -21.02
N VAL A 388 -17.88 38.84 -22.18
CA VAL A 388 -18.01 39.73 -23.33
C VAL A 388 -19.45 39.78 -23.84
N LEU A 389 -20.13 38.62 -23.91
CA LEU A 389 -21.53 38.57 -24.32
C LEU A 389 -22.47 39.25 -23.32
N VAL A 390 -22.24 39.13 -22.03
CA VAL A 390 -23.02 39.82 -20.99
C VAL A 390 -22.78 41.32 -21.06
N VAL A 391 -21.54 41.80 -21.17
CA VAL A 391 -21.17 43.20 -21.25
C VAL A 391 -21.74 43.85 -22.54
N SER A 392 -21.71 43.14 -23.68
CA SER A 392 -22.29 43.62 -24.92
C SER A 392 -23.81 43.76 -24.83
N ARG A 393 -24.51 42.82 -24.17
CA ARG A 393 -25.95 42.91 -23.87
C ARG A 393 -26.30 44.11 -22.99
N LEU A 394 -25.52 44.32 -21.91
CA LEU A 394 -25.75 45.48 -21.01
C LEU A 394 -25.48 46.80 -21.69
N ARG A 395 -24.50 46.92 -22.60
CA ARG A 395 -24.26 48.12 -23.42
C ARG A 395 -25.38 48.37 -24.42
N HIS A 396 -25.92 47.30 -25.03
CA HIS A 396 -27.05 47.43 -25.98
C HIS A 396 -28.34 47.85 -25.26
N GLN A 397 -28.56 47.39 -24.04
CA GLN A 397 -29.71 47.81 -23.22
C GLN A 397 -29.61 49.30 -22.82
N LYS A 398 -28.42 49.81 -22.48
CA LYS A 398 -28.18 51.23 -22.17
C LYS A 398 -28.40 52.15 -23.36
N THR A 399 -28.13 51.72 -24.59
CA THR A 399 -28.38 52.52 -25.82
C THR A 399 -29.87 52.59 -26.18
N ILE A 400 -30.67 51.61 -25.77
CA ILE A 400 -32.13 51.62 -25.97
C ILE A 400 -32.83 52.54 -24.96
N ASP A 401 -32.33 52.59 -23.71
CA ASP A 401 -32.85 53.43 -22.64
C ASP A 401 -32.44 54.94 -22.77
N SER A 402 -31.46 55.26 -23.60
CA SER A 402 -30.99 56.63 -23.89
C SER A 402 -31.57 57.24 -25.15
N GLY A 403 -32.68 56.72 -25.66
CA GLY A 403 -33.46 57.37 -26.72
C GLY A 403 -34.02 58.72 -26.28
N PRO A 404 -34.17 59.67 -27.18
CA PRO A 404 -34.58 61.06 -26.84
C PRO A 404 -35.91 61.06 -26.09
N ASN A 405 -35.88 61.67 -24.92
CA ASN A 405 -37.01 61.79 -24.00
C ASN A 405 -38.16 62.53 -24.71
N PRO A 406 -39.34 61.93 -24.93
CA PRO A 406 -40.45 62.53 -25.67
C PRO A 406 -41.07 63.78 -24.98
N LEU A 407 -40.56 64.10 -23.77
CA LEU A 407 -41.03 65.28 -23.03
C LEU A 407 -40.35 66.64 -23.42
N SER A 408 -39.25 66.60 -24.20
CA SER A 408 -38.61 67.85 -24.65
C SER A 408 -39.35 68.55 -25.81
N SER A 409 -40.24 67.87 -26.54
CA SER A 409 -41.05 68.43 -27.62
C SER A 409 -42.33 69.15 -27.14
N VAL A 410 -42.74 68.91 -25.89
CA VAL A 410 -43.97 69.59 -25.34
C VAL A 410 -43.65 70.92 -24.74
N PHE A 411 -42.43 71.19 -24.27
CA PHE A 411 -42.07 72.53 -23.72
C PHE A 411 -41.73 73.56 -24.78
N THR A 412 -41.43 73.22 -26.00
CA THR A 412 -41.18 74.22 -27.10
C THR A 412 -42.45 74.72 -27.71
N PHE A 413 -43.58 74.03 -27.52
CA PHE A 413 -44.90 74.54 -28.06
C PHE A 413 -45.68 75.44 -27.12
N LEU A 414 -45.30 75.51 -25.84
CA LEU A 414 -45.97 76.42 -24.85
C LEU A 414 -45.28 77.78 -24.67
N ALA A 415 -44.04 77.94 -25.13
CA ALA A 415 -43.34 79.29 -25.05
C ALA A 415 -43.65 80.25 -26.20
N ALA A 416 -44.40 79.82 -27.23
CA ALA A 416 -44.73 80.69 -28.40
C ALA A 416 -46.13 81.33 -28.34
N ARG A 417 -46.82 81.28 -27.17
CA ARG A 417 -48.18 81.87 -27.05
C ARG A 417 -48.38 82.87 -25.89
N VAL A 418 -47.28 83.46 -25.34
CA VAL A 418 -47.37 84.51 -24.35
C VAL A 418 -46.40 85.63 -24.74
N SER A 419 -46.54 86.16 -25.93
CA SER A 419 -46.13 87.55 -26.30
C SER A 419 -46.85 87.90 -27.57
N GLY A 420 -47.99 88.52 -27.38
CA GLY A 420 -48.83 89.17 -28.40
C GLY A 420 -50.09 89.59 -27.80
#